data_1818e7eabc59fe4869173c50afc66c81
#
_entry.id   1818e7eabc59fe4869173c50afc66c81
#
_cell.length_a   1.000
_cell.length_b   1.000
_cell.length_c   1.000
_cell.angle_alpha   90.00
_cell.angle_beta   90.00
_cell.angle_gamma   90.00
#
_symmetry.space_group_name_H-M   'P 1'
#
loop_
_entity.id
_entity.type
_entity.pdbx_description
1 polymer ?
#
loop_
_entity_poly.entity_id
_entity_poly.type
_entity_poly.pdbx_seq_one_letter_code
_entity_poly.pdbx_strand_id
1 'polypeptide(L)'
;MTLMLDVENARKSFTMHLQGGISLPVVRDVSFKVNAGECVVLSGPSGAGKSSILKMIFGNYRCDGGRISVRHQGEMTNLAGAEPRLVLNARRMTIGYVSQFLRAVPRVPALDVVAEPLLTAGLSREDARVRAGALLGRLNIPERLWSLPPSTFSGGEQQRVNIARGFISDVPILLLDEPTASLDAANRAVVVDLIAAKKQAGVAMIAIVHDDEIRRQIADRTVDVTTFAAAA
;
A
#
# COMPACT_ATOMS: atom_id res chain seq x y z
N MET A 1 1.82 9.53 20.99
CA MET A 1 1.47 9.01 19.65
C MET A 1 1.30 7.51 19.73
N THR A 2 0.26 6.94 19.11
CA THR A 2 -0.01 5.49 19.16
C THR A 2 0.82 4.77 18.10
N LEU A 3 1.61 3.77 18.50
CA LEU A 3 2.37 2.93 17.58
C LEU A 3 1.42 2.03 16.79
N MET A 4 1.52 2.05 15.46
CA MET A 4 0.67 1.29 14.54
C MET A 4 1.42 0.19 13.82
N LEU A 5 2.69 0.41 13.48
CA LEU A 5 3.57 -0.57 12.84
C LEU A 5 4.94 -0.52 13.50
N ASP A 6 5.51 -1.70 13.76
CA ASP A 6 6.89 -1.89 14.22
C ASP A 6 7.56 -2.95 13.36
N VAL A 7 8.59 -2.56 12.62
CA VAL A 7 9.45 -3.44 11.83
C VAL A 7 10.79 -3.53 12.52
N GLU A 8 11.22 -4.73 12.90
CA GLU A 8 12.46 -4.99 13.64
C GLU A 8 13.32 -6.03 12.90
N ASN A 9 14.51 -5.62 12.45
CA ASN A 9 15.49 -6.49 11.80
C ASN A 9 14.92 -7.37 10.70
N ALA A 10 13.98 -6.83 9.91
CA ALA A 10 13.30 -7.58 8.86
C ALA A 10 14.28 -7.94 7.75
N ARG A 11 14.23 -9.22 7.31
CA ARG A 11 15.11 -9.78 6.28
C ARG A 11 14.31 -10.45 5.18
N LYS A 12 14.80 -10.33 3.93
CA LYS A 12 14.27 -11.05 2.78
C LYS A 12 15.35 -11.42 1.80
N SER A 13 15.38 -12.70 1.42
CA SER A 13 16.20 -13.22 0.33
C SER A 13 15.32 -13.96 -0.69
N PHE A 14 15.72 -13.95 -1.94
CA PHE A 14 15.08 -14.73 -2.99
C PHE A 14 16.07 -15.77 -3.53
N THR A 15 15.61 -17.00 -3.68
CA THR A 15 16.40 -18.07 -4.28
C THR A 15 16.09 -18.19 -5.77
N MET A 16 17.11 -18.03 -6.60
CA MET A 16 17.01 -18.16 -8.05
C MET A 16 17.21 -19.62 -8.47
N HIS A 17 16.15 -20.40 -8.40
CA HIS A 17 16.19 -21.84 -8.67
C HIS A 17 16.73 -22.19 -10.08
N LEU A 18 16.40 -21.38 -11.10
CA LEU A 18 16.85 -21.56 -12.49
C LEU A 18 18.31 -21.19 -12.72
N GLN A 19 18.97 -20.56 -11.74
CA GLN A 19 20.38 -20.14 -11.80
C GLN A 19 21.20 -20.84 -10.70
N GLY A 20 21.00 -22.13 -10.52
CA GLY A 20 21.79 -22.93 -9.58
C GLY A 20 21.50 -22.70 -8.10
N GLY A 21 20.34 -22.15 -7.75
CA GLY A 21 19.95 -21.98 -6.34
C GLY A 21 20.62 -20.78 -5.63
N ILE A 22 21.12 -19.80 -6.38
CA ILE A 22 21.76 -18.61 -5.80
C ILE A 22 20.75 -17.84 -4.94
N SER A 23 21.15 -17.56 -3.68
CA SER A 23 20.36 -16.73 -2.76
C SER A 23 20.74 -15.25 -2.92
N LEU A 24 19.77 -14.42 -3.28
CA LEU A 24 19.92 -12.97 -3.41
C LEU A 24 19.27 -12.27 -2.20
N PRO A 25 20.05 -11.73 -1.27
CA PRO A 25 19.51 -10.92 -0.18
C PRO A 25 19.02 -9.57 -0.74
N VAL A 26 17.75 -9.26 -0.50
CA VAL A 26 17.11 -8.03 -1.01
C VAL A 26 16.80 -7.05 0.13
N VAL A 27 16.48 -7.55 1.31
CA VAL A 27 16.23 -6.73 2.50
C VAL A 27 17.06 -7.29 3.64
N ARG A 28 17.84 -6.42 4.33
CA ARG A 28 18.72 -6.82 5.44
C ARG A 28 18.47 -5.92 6.64
N ASP A 29 18.08 -6.52 7.75
CA ASP A 29 17.97 -5.93 9.09
C ASP A 29 17.20 -4.59 9.15
N VAL A 30 16.22 -4.38 8.25
CA VAL A 30 15.44 -3.16 8.20
C VAL A 30 14.63 -3.00 9.48
N SER A 31 14.76 -1.82 10.11
CA SER A 31 14.05 -1.50 11.34
C SER A 31 13.51 -0.08 11.31
N PHE A 32 12.19 0.07 11.51
CA PHE A 32 11.51 1.36 11.65
C PHE A 32 10.14 1.19 12.28
N LYS A 33 9.60 2.30 12.80
CA LYS A 33 8.28 2.35 13.42
C LYS A 33 7.41 3.37 12.71
N VAL A 34 6.09 3.19 12.76
CA VAL A 34 5.12 4.16 12.21
C VAL A 34 4.01 4.36 13.22
N ASN A 35 3.70 5.62 13.52
CA ASN A 35 2.66 6.00 14.45
C ASN A 35 1.36 6.35 13.72
N ALA A 36 0.25 6.41 14.47
CA ALA A 36 -1.03 6.88 13.96
C ALA A 36 -0.91 8.31 13.40
N GLY A 37 -1.45 8.54 12.20
CA GLY A 37 -1.39 9.82 11.49
C GLY A 37 -0.02 10.18 10.91
N GLU A 38 0.97 9.28 10.98
CA GLU A 38 2.30 9.47 10.41
C GLU A 38 2.39 8.85 8.99
N CYS A 39 3.01 9.56 8.06
CA CYS A 39 3.40 9.05 6.76
C CYS A 39 4.93 8.91 6.68
N VAL A 40 5.41 7.68 6.69
CA VAL A 40 6.83 7.34 6.53
C VAL A 40 7.10 7.01 5.06
N VAL A 41 8.04 7.71 4.43
CA VAL A 41 8.46 7.41 3.06
C VAL A 41 9.73 6.59 3.07
N LEU A 42 9.70 5.44 2.38
CA LEU A 42 10.89 4.63 2.14
C LEU A 42 11.67 5.20 0.95
N SER A 43 12.94 5.55 1.17
CA SER A 43 13.85 6.07 0.16
C SER A 43 14.99 5.08 -0.14
N GLY A 44 15.70 5.34 -1.24
CA GLY A 44 16.80 4.51 -1.73
C GLY A 44 16.70 4.25 -3.24
N PRO A 45 17.77 3.77 -3.88
CA PRO A 45 17.80 3.53 -5.32
C PRO A 45 16.77 2.48 -5.77
N SER A 46 16.54 2.39 -7.08
CA SER A 46 15.74 1.29 -7.65
C SER A 46 16.43 -0.05 -7.32
N GLY A 47 15.62 -1.05 -6.99
CA GLY A 47 16.14 -2.37 -6.58
C GLY A 47 16.57 -2.50 -5.11
N ALA A 48 16.58 -1.42 -4.31
CA ALA A 48 16.94 -1.44 -2.89
C ALA A 48 15.96 -2.19 -1.96
N GLY A 49 14.95 -2.86 -2.51
CA GLY A 49 14.03 -3.69 -1.71
C GLY A 49 12.81 -2.96 -1.13
N LYS A 50 12.58 -1.67 -1.45
CA LYS A 50 11.46 -0.88 -0.93
C LYS A 50 10.09 -1.56 -1.09
N SER A 51 9.72 -1.94 -2.31
CA SER A 51 8.46 -2.67 -2.58
C SER A 51 8.43 -4.06 -1.94
N SER A 52 9.60 -4.70 -1.72
CA SER A 52 9.67 -5.97 -0.98
C SER A 52 9.32 -5.78 0.49
N ILE A 53 9.72 -4.66 1.10
CA ILE A 53 9.34 -4.30 2.47
C ILE A 53 7.82 -4.13 2.56
N LEU A 54 7.19 -3.34 1.66
CA LEU A 54 5.73 -3.20 1.64
C LEU A 54 5.02 -4.55 1.47
N LYS A 55 5.53 -5.40 0.56
CA LYS A 55 4.96 -6.74 0.33
C LYS A 55 5.14 -7.69 1.52
N MET A 56 6.21 -7.54 2.31
CA MET A 56 6.37 -8.28 3.58
C MET A 56 5.38 -7.79 4.64
N ILE A 57 5.22 -6.47 4.81
CA ILE A 57 4.24 -5.87 5.75
C ILE A 57 2.83 -6.32 5.37
N PHE A 58 2.48 -6.32 4.09
CA PHE A 58 1.19 -6.81 3.61
C PHE A 58 1.04 -8.33 3.68
N GLY A 59 2.14 -9.08 3.92
CA GLY A 59 2.18 -10.54 3.97
C GLY A 59 2.13 -11.22 2.60
N ASN A 60 2.40 -10.52 1.48
CA ASN A 60 2.57 -11.12 0.15
C ASN A 60 3.90 -11.86 0.03
N TYR A 61 4.92 -11.39 0.75
CA TYR A 61 6.20 -12.06 0.87
C TYR A 61 6.40 -12.52 2.31
N ARG A 62 6.87 -13.74 2.47
CA ARG A 62 7.32 -14.23 3.76
C ARG A 62 8.55 -13.43 4.20
N CYS A 63 8.54 -12.96 5.43
CA CYS A 63 9.72 -12.42 6.10
C CYS A 63 10.62 -13.59 6.51
N ASP A 64 11.90 -13.57 6.11
CA ASP A 64 12.82 -14.68 6.37
C ASP A 64 13.52 -14.54 7.73
N GLY A 65 13.46 -13.36 8.35
CA GLY A 65 13.96 -13.09 9.70
C GLY A 65 13.48 -11.74 10.22
N GLY A 66 13.59 -11.54 11.53
CA GLY A 66 13.10 -10.34 12.20
C GLY A 66 11.62 -10.40 12.54
N ARG A 67 11.01 -9.23 12.79
CA ARG A 67 9.62 -9.09 13.23
C ARG A 67 8.92 -7.98 12.46
N ILE A 68 7.63 -8.18 12.16
CA ILE A 68 6.75 -7.16 11.57
C ILE A 68 5.47 -7.19 12.39
N SER A 69 5.33 -6.24 13.32
CA SER A 69 4.17 -6.14 14.20
C SER A 69 3.28 -4.99 13.81
N VAL A 70 1.98 -5.24 13.70
CA VAL A 70 0.95 -4.24 13.40
C VAL A 70 -0.04 -4.16 14.53
N ARG A 71 -0.60 -2.98 14.78
CA ARG A 71 -1.72 -2.83 15.73
C ARG A 71 -3.00 -3.35 15.10
N HIS A 72 -3.33 -4.59 15.43
CA HIS A 72 -4.50 -5.29 14.95
C HIS A 72 -5.47 -5.54 16.12
N GLN A 73 -6.73 -5.08 15.97
CA GLN A 73 -7.76 -5.23 17.02
C GLN A 73 -7.31 -4.72 18.42
N GLY A 74 -6.52 -3.64 18.45
CA GLY A 74 -6.06 -3.02 19.70
C GLY A 74 -4.70 -3.51 20.21
N GLU A 75 -4.19 -4.64 19.71
CA GLU A 75 -2.93 -5.26 20.17
C GLU A 75 -1.84 -5.24 19.09
N MET A 76 -0.57 -5.22 19.51
CA MET A 76 0.57 -5.36 18.60
C MET A 76 0.75 -6.83 18.23
N THR A 77 0.41 -7.18 16.99
CA THR A 77 0.39 -8.54 16.47
C THR A 77 1.50 -8.74 15.45
N ASN A 78 2.37 -9.73 15.66
CA ASN A 78 3.44 -10.06 14.72
C ASN A 78 2.88 -10.84 13.52
N LEU A 79 3.06 -10.30 12.31
CA LEU A 79 2.66 -10.94 11.05
C LEU A 79 3.80 -11.74 10.40
N ALA A 80 5.06 -11.53 10.81
CA ALA A 80 6.18 -12.32 10.30
C ALA A 80 6.06 -13.77 10.79
N GLY A 81 5.83 -14.70 9.86
CA GLY A 81 5.61 -16.11 10.18
C GLY A 81 4.26 -16.47 10.79
N ALA A 82 3.31 -15.52 10.79
CA ALA A 82 1.96 -15.76 11.31
C ALA A 82 1.16 -16.74 10.45
N GLU A 83 0.18 -17.38 11.07
CA GLU A 83 -0.78 -18.23 10.39
C GLU A 83 -1.51 -17.48 9.25
N PRO A 84 -1.76 -18.12 8.09
CA PRO A 84 -2.41 -17.48 6.94
C PRO A 84 -3.74 -16.79 7.26
N ARG A 85 -4.53 -17.37 8.17
CA ARG A 85 -5.81 -16.79 8.61
C ARG A 85 -5.63 -15.43 9.29
N LEU A 86 -4.60 -15.29 10.13
CA LEU A 86 -4.28 -14.02 10.80
C LEU A 86 -3.85 -12.97 9.79
N VAL A 87 -2.98 -13.34 8.84
CA VAL A 87 -2.54 -12.42 7.76
C VAL A 87 -3.73 -11.96 6.91
N LEU A 88 -4.64 -12.87 6.53
CA LEU A 88 -5.85 -12.51 5.77
C LEU A 88 -6.78 -11.60 6.56
N ASN A 89 -6.94 -11.85 7.87
CA ASN A 89 -7.74 -10.98 8.73
C ASN A 89 -7.12 -9.58 8.86
N ALA A 90 -5.79 -9.49 9.05
CA ALA A 90 -5.07 -8.21 9.08
C ALA A 90 -5.22 -7.43 7.77
N ARG A 91 -5.15 -8.08 6.59
CA ARG A 91 -5.42 -7.45 5.29
C ARG A 91 -6.85 -6.94 5.15
N ARG A 92 -7.80 -7.64 5.71
CA ARG A 92 -9.21 -7.25 5.65
C ARG A 92 -9.54 -6.07 6.56
N MET A 93 -8.96 -6.04 7.77
CA MET A 93 -9.38 -5.15 8.85
C MET A 93 -8.40 -4.03 9.16
N THR A 94 -7.11 -4.20 8.81
CA THR A 94 -6.04 -3.36 9.37
C THR A 94 -5.14 -2.76 8.31
N ILE A 95 -4.83 -3.45 7.21
CA ILE A 95 -3.83 -3.02 6.26
C ILE A 95 -4.41 -2.91 4.87
N GLY A 96 -4.49 -1.69 4.34
CA GLY A 96 -4.76 -1.43 2.92
C GLY A 96 -3.48 -1.39 2.11
N TYR A 97 -3.58 -1.66 0.80
CA TYR A 97 -2.43 -1.62 -0.09
C TYR A 97 -2.79 -1.07 -1.47
N VAL A 98 -2.20 0.06 -1.82
CA VAL A 98 -2.16 0.59 -3.19
C VAL A 98 -0.89 0.05 -3.84
N SER A 99 -1.02 -0.95 -4.69
CA SER A 99 0.10 -1.55 -5.41
C SER A 99 0.50 -0.69 -6.61
N GLN A 100 1.71 -0.87 -7.13
CA GLN A 100 2.20 -0.13 -8.31
C GLN A 100 1.31 -0.33 -9.54
N PHE A 101 0.70 -1.50 -9.69
CA PHE A 101 -0.20 -1.82 -10.80
C PHE A 101 -1.54 -2.35 -10.29
N LEU A 102 -2.63 -1.94 -10.92
CA LEU A 102 -3.96 -2.45 -10.63
C LEU A 102 -4.04 -3.95 -10.98
N ARG A 103 -4.38 -4.75 -9.98
CA ARG A 103 -4.74 -6.16 -10.17
C ARG A 103 -6.24 -6.31 -10.00
N ALA A 104 -6.97 -6.12 -11.09
CA ALA A 104 -8.43 -6.31 -11.10
C ALA A 104 -8.82 -7.62 -11.77
N VAL A 105 -9.93 -8.18 -11.34
CA VAL A 105 -10.53 -9.34 -12.00
C VAL A 105 -11.03 -8.91 -13.39
N PRO A 106 -10.70 -9.62 -14.48
CA PRO A 106 -11.19 -9.30 -15.80
C PRO A 106 -12.72 -9.25 -15.85
N ARG A 107 -13.26 -8.34 -16.67
CA ARG A 107 -14.71 -8.15 -16.89
C ARG A 107 -15.51 -7.63 -15.69
N VAL A 108 -14.85 -7.21 -14.58
CA VAL A 108 -15.52 -6.55 -13.46
C VAL A 108 -15.50 -5.04 -13.70
N PRO A 109 -16.66 -4.33 -13.61
CA PRO A 109 -16.74 -2.88 -13.75
C PRO A 109 -15.86 -2.14 -12.75
N ALA A 110 -15.30 -0.99 -13.15
CA ALA A 110 -14.45 -0.16 -12.30
C ALA A 110 -15.13 0.22 -10.98
N LEU A 111 -16.43 0.54 -11.02
CA LEU A 111 -17.22 0.85 -9.85
C LEU A 111 -17.26 -0.32 -8.85
N ASP A 112 -17.45 -1.54 -9.33
CA ASP A 112 -17.49 -2.74 -8.48
C ASP A 112 -16.08 -3.13 -7.98
N VAL A 113 -15.03 -2.91 -8.77
CA VAL A 113 -13.62 -3.07 -8.34
C VAL A 113 -13.30 -2.14 -7.16
N VAL A 114 -13.75 -0.89 -7.21
CA VAL A 114 -13.53 0.09 -6.13
C VAL A 114 -14.43 -0.20 -4.92
N ALA A 115 -15.66 -0.65 -5.13
CA ALA A 115 -16.60 -0.97 -4.06
C ALA A 115 -16.25 -2.25 -3.27
N GLU A 116 -15.49 -3.17 -3.88
CA GLU A 116 -15.19 -4.50 -3.32
C GLU A 116 -14.66 -4.48 -1.87
N PRO A 117 -13.70 -3.62 -1.48
CA PRO A 117 -13.22 -3.58 -0.10
C PRO A 117 -14.31 -3.22 0.92
N LEU A 118 -15.25 -2.35 0.57
CA LEU A 118 -16.37 -1.98 1.44
C LEU A 118 -17.39 -3.12 1.57
N LEU A 119 -17.66 -3.83 0.47
CA LEU A 119 -18.52 -5.03 0.50
C LEU A 119 -17.91 -6.11 1.39
N THR A 120 -16.60 -6.31 1.30
CA THR A 120 -15.85 -7.24 2.15
C THR A 120 -15.89 -6.83 3.62
N ALA A 121 -15.95 -5.52 3.90
CA ALA A 121 -16.14 -4.96 5.25
C ALA A 121 -17.59 -5.04 5.76
N GLY A 122 -18.55 -5.48 4.92
CA GLY A 122 -19.94 -5.70 5.30
C GLY A 122 -20.90 -4.55 4.99
N LEU A 123 -20.50 -3.54 4.20
CA LEU A 123 -21.42 -2.50 3.74
C LEU A 123 -22.43 -3.06 2.73
N SER A 124 -23.59 -2.42 2.63
CA SER A 124 -24.57 -2.71 1.58
C SER A 124 -23.96 -2.44 0.20
N ARG A 125 -24.45 -3.15 -0.83
CA ARG A 125 -23.99 -2.93 -2.21
C ARG A 125 -24.27 -1.52 -2.70
N GLU A 126 -25.39 -0.95 -2.31
CA GLU A 126 -25.79 0.39 -2.68
C GLU A 126 -24.85 1.43 -2.06
N ASP A 127 -24.63 1.40 -0.75
CA ASP A 127 -23.76 2.34 -0.05
C ASP A 127 -22.30 2.22 -0.53
N ALA A 128 -21.81 0.99 -0.76
CA ALA A 128 -20.47 0.75 -1.27
C ALA A 128 -20.28 1.36 -2.67
N ARG A 129 -21.27 1.24 -3.57
CA ARG A 129 -21.22 1.83 -4.93
C ARG A 129 -21.33 3.35 -4.90
N VAL A 130 -22.16 3.92 -4.02
CA VAL A 130 -22.25 5.39 -3.84
C VAL A 130 -20.89 5.94 -3.41
N ARG A 131 -20.27 5.36 -2.39
CA ARG A 131 -18.92 5.78 -1.93
C ARG A 131 -17.84 5.58 -3.01
N ALA A 132 -17.90 4.47 -3.74
CA ALA A 132 -16.99 4.18 -4.84
C ALA A 132 -17.11 5.21 -5.97
N GLY A 133 -18.34 5.56 -6.38
CA GLY A 133 -18.61 6.56 -7.40
C GLY A 133 -18.10 7.94 -6.99
N ALA A 134 -18.36 8.37 -5.76
CA ALA A 134 -17.85 9.63 -5.23
C ALA A 134 -16.31 9.71 -5.30
N LEU A 135 -15.60 8.62 -4.96
CA LEU A 135 -14.15 8.60 -5.00
C LEU A 135 -13.59 8.51 -6.42
N LEU A 136 -14.24 7.76 -7.32
CA LEU A 136 -13.90 7.74 -8.74
C LEU A 136 -14.04 9.12 -9.37
N GLY A 137 -15.15 9.84 -9.07
CA GLY A 137 -15.35 11.21 -9.52
C GLY A 137 -14.28 12.16 -9.00
N ARG A 138 -13.91 12.07 -7.72
CA ARG A 138 -12.82 12.86 -7.13
C ARG A 138 -11.47 12.60 -7.80
N LEU A 139 -11.23 11.38 -8.29
CA LEU A 139 -10.03 10.98 -9.03
C LEU A 139 -10.17 11.21 -10.55
N ASN A 140 -11.13 12.02 -10.99
CA ASN A 140 -11.32 12.38 -12.39
C ASN A 140 -11.51 11.17 -13.33
N ILE A 141 -12.17 10.10 -12.87
CA ILE A 141 -12.62 9.00 -13.73
C ILE A 141 -14.03 9.34 -14.25
N PRO A 142 -14.21 9.55 -15.56
CA PRO A 142 -15.50 9.88 -16.13
C PRO A 142 -16.57 8.81 -15.83
N GLU A 143 -17.79 9.22 -15.51
CA GLU A 143 -18.88 8.31 -15.10
C GLU A 143 -19.17 7.24 -16.17
N ARG A 144 -19.05 7.60 -17.47
CA ARG A 144 -19.21 6.65 -18.58
C ARG A 144 -18.28 5.44 -18.54
N LEU A 145 -17.15 5.55 -17.81
CA LEU A 145 -16.18 4.47 -17.64
C LEU A 145 -16.49 3.56 -16.43
N TRP A 146 -17.34 3.99 -15.50
CA TRP A 146 -17.57 3.25 -14.25
C TRP A 146 -18.15 1.85 -14.46
N SER A 147 -18.96 1.68 -15.51
CA SER A 147 -19.55 0.39 -15.90
C SER A 147 -18.61 -0.49 -16.72
N LEU A 148 -17.44 0.00 -17.13
CA LEU A 148 -16.48 -0.72 -17.95
C LEU A 148 -15.37 -1.34 -17.11
N PRO A 149 -14.77 -2.47 -17.56
CA PRO A 149 -13.63 -3.07 -16.87
C PRO A 149 -12.38 -2.19 -16.96
N PRO A 150 -11.60 -2.02 -15.87
CA PRO A 150 -10.38 -1.22 -15.90
C PRO A 150 -9.31 -1.69 -16.90
N SER A 151 -9.36 -2.95 -17.33
CA SER A 151 -8.46 -3.48 -18.36
C SER A 151 -8.57 -2.77 -19.73
N THR A 152 -9.66 -2.03 -19.95
CA THR A 152 -9.89 -1.23 -21.18
C THR A 152 -9.44 0.22 -21.05
N PHE A 153 -8.92 0.63 -19.88
CA PHE A 153 -8.55 1.99 -19.55
C PHE A 153 -7.10 2.29 -19.92
N SER A 154 -6.77 3.57 -20.07
CA SER A 154 -5.38 4.03 -20.13
C SER A 154 -4.63 3.71 -18.82
N GLY A 155 -3.30 3.66 -18.88
CA GLY A 155 -2.48 3.38 -17.69
C GLY A 155 -2.75 4.33 -16.52
N GLY A 156 -2.94 5.63 -16.81
CA GLY A 156 -3.27 6.63 -15.80
C GLY A 156 -4.66 6.45 -15.21
N GLU A 157 -5.67 6.06 -16.01
CA GLU A 157 -7.02 5.72 -15.51
C GLU A 157 -6.99 4.46 -14.65
N GLN A 158 -6.25 3.42 -15.08
CA GLN A 158 -6.07 2.20 -14.27
C GLN A 158 -5.42 2.52 -12.92
N GLN A 159 -4.41 3.39 -12.92
CA GLN A 159 -3.74 3.82 -11.68
C GLN A 159 -4.71 4.59 -10.77
N ARG A 160 -5.55 5.47 -11.29
CA ARG A 160 -6.57 6.17 -10.49
C ARG A 160 -7.63 5.23 -9.92
N VAL A 161 -8.05 4.19 -10.65
CA VAL A 161 -8.93 3.14 -10.11
C VAL A 161 -8.23 2.34 -9.01
N ASN A 162 -6.94 2.04 -9.16
CA ASN A 162 -6.13 1.37 -8.15
C ASN A 162 -6.04 2.18 -6.85
N ILE A 163 -5.80 3.49 -6.98
CA ILE A 163 -5.79 4.44 -5.85
C ILE A 163 -7.16 4.47 -5.19
N ALA A 164 -8.25 4.64 -5.97
CA ALA A 164 -9.60 4.63 -5.43
C ALA A 164 -9.88 3.38 -4.61
N ARG A 165 -9.54 2.19 -5.14
CA ARG A 165 -9.72 0.91 -4.45
C ARG A 165 -8.94 0.83 -3.14
N GLY A 166 -7.70 1.35 -3.09
CA GLY A 166 -6.90 1.34 -1.87
C GLY A 166 -7.35 2.36 -0.83
N PHE A 167 -7.77 3.55 -1.27
CA PHE A 167 -8.16 4.64 -0.37
C PHE A 167 -9.60 4.55 0.15
N ILE A 168 -10.47 3.73 -0.48
CA ILE A 168 -11.88 3.64 -0.08
C ILE A 168 -12.09 3.00 1.29
N SER A 169 -11.16 2.12 1.70
CA SER A 169 -11.23 1.42 2.97
C SER A 169 -10.85 2.31 4.15
N ASP A 170 -11.55 2.11 5.27
CA ASP A 170 -11.26 2.79 6.54
C ASP A 170 -10.31 1.93 7.41
N VAL A 171 -9.17 1.54 6.83
CA VAL A 171 -8.15 0.75 7.52
C VAL A 171 -7.17 1.66 8.26
N PRO A 172 -6.67 1.24 9.44
CA PRO A 172 -5.75 2.07 10.22
C PRO A 172 -4.32 2.15 9.68
N ILE A 173 -3.93 1.26 8.77
CA ILE A 173 -2.60 1.26 8.12
C ILE A 173 -2.79 1.22 6.59
N LEU A 174 -2.11 2.10 5.86
CA LEU A 174 -2.17 2.14 4.40
C LEU A 174 -0.76 2.11 3.78
N LEU A 175 -0.53 1.14 2.91
CA LEU A 175 0.70 0.99 2.15
C LEU A 175 0.53 1.55 0.75
N LEU A 176 1.46 2.41 0.31
CA LEU A 176 1.40 3.14 -0.95
C LEU A 176 2.66 2.85 -1.78
N ASP A 177 2.54 2.02 -2.81
CA ASP A 177 3.65 1.65 -3.70
C ASP A 177 3.56 2.46 -4.99
N GLU A 178 4.28 3.57 -5.06
CA GLU A 178 4.32 4.52 -6.18
C GLU A 178 2.93 5.04 -6.60
N PRO A 179 2.11 5.59 -5.68
CA PRO A 179 0.72 5.93 -5.98
C PRO A 179 0.58 7.06 -7.00
N THR A 180 1.62 7.88 -7.21
CA THR A 180 1.60 9.03 -8.12
C THR A 180 2.32 8.77 -9.46
N ALA A 181 2.85 7.56 -9.67
CA ALA A 181 3.44 7.20 -10.94
C ALA A 181 2.41 7.28 -12.08
N SER A 182 2.84 7.74 -13.25
CA SER A 182 1.98 7.86 -14.45
C SER A 182 0.78 8.81 -14.32
N LEU A 183 0.76 9.70 -13.32
CA LEU A 183 -0.27 10.72 -13.16
C LEU A 183 0.25 12.10 -13.62
N ASP A 184 -0.66 12.89 -14.21
CA ASP A 184 -0.42 14.32 -14.46
C ASP A 184 -0.46 15.13 -13.15
N ALA A 185 -0.06 16.40 -13.21
CA ALA A 185 0.03 17.27 -12.05
C ALA A 185 -1.31 17.44 -11.30
N ALA A 186 -2.42 17.56 -12.03
CA ALA A 186 -3.75 17.73 -11.42
C ALA A 186 -4.16 16.48 -10.63
N ASN A 187 -3.97 15.29 -11.22
CA ASN A 187 -4.30 14.04 -10.54
C ASN A 187 -3.32 13.71 -9.38
N ARG A 188 -2.04 14.12 -9.48
CA ARG A 188 -1.09 14.02 -8.35
C ARG A 188 -1.57 14.85 -7.15
N ALA A 189 -2.02 16.10 -7.37
CA ALA A 189 -2.55 16.95 -6.31
C ALA A 189 -3.72 16.28 -5.58
N VAL A 190 -4.67 15.68 -6.31
CA VAL A 190 -5.77 14.92 -5.70
C VAL A 190 -5.27 13.78 -4.81
N VAL A 191 -4.24 13.06 -5.23
CA VAL A 191 -3.67 11.97 -4.41
C VAL A 191 -2.99 12.51 -3.15
N VAL A 192 -2.27 13.62 -3.24
CA VAL A 192 -1.67 14.30 -2.08
C VAL A 192 -2.76 14.72 -1.08
N ASP A 193 -3.87 15.30 -1.55
CA ASP A 193 -5.02 15.67 -0.71
C ASP A 193 -5.67 14.44 -0.04
N LEU A 194 -5.76 13.31 -0.75
CA LEU A 194 -6.27 12.06 -0.17
C LEU A 194 -5.35 11.54 0.93
N ILE A 195 -4.03 11.60 0.74
CA ILE A 195 -3.03 11.23 1.74
C ILE A 195 -3.15 12.15 2.96
N ALA A 196 -3.23 13.46 2.76
CA ALA A 196 -3.40 14.43 3.85
C ALA A 196 -4.68 14.17 4.65
N ALA A 197 -5.81 13.89 3.99
CA ALA A 197 -7.06 13.56 4.66
C ALA A 197 -6.95 12.27 5.49
N LYS A 198 -6.30 11.21 4.98
CA LYS A 198 -6.06 9.97 5.73
C LYS A 198 -5.12 10.20 6.93
N LYS A 199 -4.08 11.04 6.80
CA LYS A 199 -3.22 11.44 7.93
C LYS A 199 -4.03 12.11 9.05
N GLN A 200 -4.87 13.09 8.68
CA GLN A 200 -5.73 13.79 9.63
C GLN A 200 -6.72 12.84 10.32
N ALA A 201 -7.19 11.81 9.61
CA ALA A 201 -8.02 10.75 10.18
C ALA A 201 -7.26 9.75 11.07
N GLY A 202 -5.95 9.94 11.27
CA GLY A 202 -5.11 9.08 12.12
C GLY A 202 -4.57 7.82 11.45
N VAL A 203 -4.71 7.67 10.13
CA VAL A 203 -4.18 6.51 9.40
C VAL A 203 -2.66 6.57 9.34
N ALA A 204 -2.00 5.49 9.75
CA ALA A 204 -0.56 5.32 9.59
C ALA A 204 -0.24 4.94 8.14
N MET A 205 0.74 5.59 7.51
CA MET A 205 1.06 5.31 6.12
C MET A 205 2.53 5.02 5.90
N ILE A 206 2.79 4.08 5.01
CA ILE A 206 4.13 3.81 4.48
C ILE A 206 4.06 3.98 2.97
N ALA A 207 4.87 4.89 2.43
CA ALA A 207 4.84 5.21 1.01
C ALA A 207 6.19 5.01 0.32
N ILE A 208 6.15 4.66 -0.95
CA ILE A 208 7.28 4.75 -1.87
C ILE A 208 6.91 5.79 -2.91
N VAL A 209 7.69 6.83 -3.04
CA VAL A 209 7.54 7.88 -4.06
C VAL A 209 8.91 8.26 -4.60
N HIS A 210 8.98 8.48 -5.92
CA HIS A 210 10.22 8.88 -6.60
C HIS A 210 10.34 10.39 -6.77
N ASP A 211 9.21 11.09 -6.81
CA ASP A 211 9.15 12.53 -6.96
C ASP A 211 9.48 13.22 -5.62
N ASP A 212 10.55 14.03 -5.61
CA ASP A 212 11.01 14.73 -4.41
C ASP A 212 10.05 15.81 -3.92
N GLU A 213 9.27 16.41 -4.82
CA GLU A 213 8.26 17.39 -4.44
C GLU A 213 7.10 16.70 -3.71
N ILE A 214 6.58 15.62 -4.27
CA ILE A 214 5.53 14.81 -3.62
C ILE A 214 6.04 14.29 -2.28
N ARG A 215 7.27 13.77 -2.21
CA ARG A 215 7.86 13.29 -0.95
C ARG A 215 7.84 14.38 0.12
N ARG A 216 8.24 15.62 -0.20
CA ARG A 216 8.23 16.74 0.76
C ARG A 216 6.83 17.11 1.23
N GLN A 217 5.81 16.93 0.39
CA GLN A 217 4.42 17.25 0.72
C GLN A 217 3.78 16.21 1.65
N ILE A 218 4.09 14.91 1.48
CA ILE A 218 3.40 13.84 2.18
C ILE A 218 4.16 13.29 3.40
N ALA A 219 5.51 13.29 3.36
CA ALA A 219 6.34 12.62 4.36
C ALA A 219 6.43 13.43 5.66
N ASP A 220 6.18 12.79 6.79
CA ASP A 220 6.59 13.27 8.10
C ASP A 220 8.04 12.87 8.39
N ARG A 221 8.43 11.72 7.88
CA ARG A 221 9.78 11.18 8.01
C ARG A 221 10.14 10.30 6.81
N THR A 222 11.42 10.29 6.47
CA THR A 222 11.98 9.41 5.44
C THR A 222 12.89 8.36 6.09
N VAL A 223 12.78 7.13 5.63
CA VAL A 223 13.65 6.01 6.02
C VAL A 223 14.43 5.57 4.79
N ASP A 224 15.75 5.78 4.83
CA ASP A 224 16.63 5.29 3.77
C ASP A 224 16.92 3.81 3.98
N VAL A 225 16.42 2.97 3.07
CA VAL A 225 16.56 1.52 3.19
C VAL A 225 18.01 1.05 2.94
N THR A 226 18.86 1.88 2.34
CA THR A 226 20.28 1.54 2.11
C THR A 226 21.12 1.57 3.41
N THR A 227 20.67 2.30 4.42
CA THR A 227 21.36 2.37 5.72
C THR A 227 21.37 1.05 6.47
N PHE A 228 20.49 0.11 6.10
CA PHE A 228 20.41 -1.24 6.65
C PHE A 228 21.15 -2.29 5.79
N ALA A 229 21.60 -1.91 4.58
CA ALA A 229 22.47 -2.79 3.79
C ALA A 229 23.85 -2.79 4.42
N ALA A 230 24.39 -3.99 4.78
CA ALA A 230 25.79 -4.08 5.12
C ALA A 230 26.61 -3.52 3.96
N ALA A 231 27.62 -2.68 4.25
CA ALA A 231 28.61 -2.27 3.26
C ALA A 231 29.15 -3.52 2.56
N ALA A 232 29.10 -3.50 1.22
CA ALA A 232 29.60 -4.58 0.39
C ALA A 232 31.14 -4.70 0.52
#